data_9c83b2b377839ad1ebddd7b56fea23a1
#
_entry.id   9c83b2b377839ad1ebddd7b56fea23a1
#
_cell.length_a   1.000
_cell.length_b   1.000
_cell.length_c   1.000
_cell.angle_alpha   90.00
_cell.angle_beta   90.00
_cell.angle_gamma   90.00
#
_symmetry.space_group_name_H-M   'P 1'
#
loop_
_entity.id
_entity.type
_entity.pdbx_description
1 polymer ?
#
loop_
_entity_poly.entity_id
_entity_poly.type
_entity_poly.pdbx_seq_one_letter_code
_entity_poly.pdbx_strand_id
1 'polypeptide(L)'
;MRITLVGSRHFGVTILDVLRQRGVEIVRVVVADAEDRLAEAARTAGIEVVVQADPKLVRASEIAGGTDLIVTAHSHARVSRDALAAAKLGGIGYHPSLLPRHRGMAAVEWTIKEGDPIAGGTVYHLADRMDAGAIAAQEWCFVKKGETARELWERALAPLGQKLLGQVVDYAKAHKSLPAKPQDEQFATKAPSLSA
;
A
#
# COMPACT_ATOMS: atom_id res chain seq x y z
N MET A 1 -10.95 13.76 -7.09
CA MET A 1 -10.73 12.80 -5.99
C MET A 1 -9.59 13.32 -5.14
N ARG A 2 -9.79 13.39 -3.85
CA ARG A 2 -8.82 13.88 -2.86
C ARG A 2 -8.25 12.70 -2.07
N ILE A 3 -6.92 12.59 -2.03
CA ILE A 3 -6.21 11.45 -1.43
C ILE A 3 -5.30 11.94 -0.31
N THR A 4 -5.33 11.25 0.83
CA THR A 4 -4.26 11.27 1.83
C THR A 4 -3.36 10.06 1.55
N LEU A 5 -2.09 10.32 1.24
CA LEU A 5 -1.08 9.28 1.01
C LEU A 5 -0.28 9.03 2.29
N VAL A 6 -0.26 7.80 2.76
CA VAL A 6 0.55 7.35 3.89
C VAL A 6 1.66 6.46 3.38
N GLY A 7 2.91 6.75 3.68
CA GLY A 7 3.97 5.91 3.13
C GLY A 7 5.37 6.31 3.50
N SER A 8 6.32 5.69 2.83
CA SER A 8 7.73 5.95 3.04
C SER A 8 8.60 5.54 1.86
N ARG A 9 9.85 5.99 1.88
CA ARG A 9 10.94 5.55 1.01
C ARG A 9 10.66 5.79 -0.48
N HIS A 10 11.45 5.10 -1.33
CA HIS A 10 11.35 5.25 -2.78
C HIS A 10 9.99 4.83 -3.36
N PHE A 11 9.41 3.73 -2.85
CA PHE A 11 8.10 3.28 -3.34
C PHE A 11 7.00 4.30 -3.02
N GLY A 12 7.02 4.93 -1.84
CA GLY A 12 6.12 6.03 -1.51
C GLY A 12 6.22 7.19 -2.49
N VAL A 13 7.45 7.61 -2.84
CA VAL A 13 7.68 8.67 -3.85
C VAL A 13 7.13 8.27 -5.21
N THR A 14 7.39 7.03 -5.64
CA THR A 14 6.89 6.53 -6.92
C THR A 14 5.36 6.53 -6.97
N ILE A 15 4.69 6.12 -5.89
CA ILE A 15 3.23 6.14 -5.82
C ILE A 15 2.69 7.58 -5.79
N LEU A 16 3.36 8.51 -5.12
CA LEU A 16 3.01 9.94 -5.18
C LEU A 16 2.97 10.42 -6.64
N ASP A 17 4.00 10.11 -7.43
CA ASP A 17 4.07 10.49 -8.84
C ASP A 17 2.99 9.79 -9.69
N VAL A 18 2.79 8.50 -9.50
CA VAL A 18 1.75 7.71 -10.17
C VAL A 18 0.36 8.31 -9.94
N LEU A 19 0.05 8.71 -8.70
CA LEU A 19 -1.23 9.30 -8.34
C LEU A 19 -1.41 10.70 -8.94
N ARG A 20 -0.37 11.53 -8.88
CA ARG A 20 -0.40 12.89 -9.48
C ARG A 20 -0.62 12.84 -10.99
N GLN A 21 0.04 11.92 -11.70
CA GLN A 21 -0.14 11.72 -13.14
C GLN A 21 -1.58 11.33 -13.53
N ARG A 22 -2.35 10.75 -12.59
CA ARG A 22 -3.77 10.41 -12.79
C ARG A 22 -4.73 11.56 -12.50
N GLY A 23 -4.22 12.75 -12.21
CA GLY A 23 -5.05 13.92 -11.98
C GLY A 23 -5.87 13.84 -10.69
N VAL A 24 -5.38 13.13 -9.67
CA VAL A 24 -5.94 13.18 -8.31
C VAL A 24 -5.23 14.26 -7.50
N GLU A 25 -5.93 14.84 -6.56
CA GLU A 25 -5.40 15.82 -5.62
C GLU A 25 -4.83 15.08 -4.40
N ILE A 26 -3.53 15.15 -4.20
CA ILE A 26 -2.91 14.67 -2.96
C ILE A 26 -2.99 15.81 -1.94
N VAL A 27 -3.92 15.70 -1.01
CA VAL A 27 -4.21 16.77 -0.02
C VAL A 27 -3.27 16.73 1.18
N ARG A 28 -2.69 15.57 1.46
CA ARG A 28 -1.74 15.38 2.56
C ARG A 28 -0.90 14.13 2.32
N VAL A 29 0.34 14.20 2.76
CA VAL A 29 1.25 13.06 2.89
C VAL A 29 1.53 12.83 4.36
N VAL A 30 1.39 11.60 4.83
CA VAL A 30 1.64 11.17 6.21
C VAL A 30 2.84 10.24 6.23
N VAL A 31 3.83 10.55 7.03
CA VAL A 31 5.10 9.80 7.14
C VAL A 31 5.43 9.49 8.59
N ALA A 32 6.21 8.44 8.82
CA ALA A 32 6.70 8.12 10.16
C ALA A 32 7.95 8.94 10.54
N ASP A 33 8.70 9.43 9.55
CA ASP A 33 9.94 10.18 9.72
C ASP A 33 9.90 11.46 8.87
N ALA A 34 10.20 12.60 9.50
CA ALA A 34 10.23 13.90 8.85
C ALA A 34 11.28 14.01 7.74
N GLU A 35 12.35 13.23 7.82
CA GLU A 35 13.47 13.19 6.86
C GLU A 35 13.28 12.10 5.77
N ASP A 36 12.12 11.43 5.74
CA ASP A 36 11.85 10.44 4.71
C ASP A 36 11.79 11.06 3.31
N ARG A 37 12.26 10.32 2.30
CA ARG A 37 12.25 10.75 0.89
C ARG A 37 10.87 11.15 0.40
N LEU A 38 9.82 10.48 0.88
CA LEU A 38 8.45 10.84 0.54
C LEU A 38 8.07 12.20 1.12
N ALA A 39 8.51 12.51 2.35
CA ALA A 39 8.27 13.81 2.96
C ALA A 39 8.97 14.94 2.17
N GLU A 40 10.22 14.72 1.76
CA GLU A 40 10.97 15.66 0.91
C GLU A 40 10.26 15.89 -0.44
N ALA A 41 9.88 14.81 -1.13
CA ALA A 41 9.17 14.90 -2.41
C ALA A 41 7.82 15.63 -2.28
N ALA A 42 7.08 15.37 -1.22
CA ALA A 42 5.80 16.04 -0.95
C ALA A 42 5.99 17.54 -0.69
N ARG A 43 6.96 17.93 0.13
CA ARG A 43 7.29 19.35 0.39
C ARG A 43 7.70 20.06 -0.90
N THR A 44 8.55 19.45 -1.71
CA THR A 44 8.97 19.99 -3.01
C THR A 44 7.78 20.20 -3.94
N ALA A 45 6.76 19.34 -3.84
CA ALA A 45 5.52 19.45 -4.61
C ALA A 45 4.49 20.41 -4.00
N GLY A 46 4.81 21.07 -2.88
CA GLY A 46 3.88 21.97 -2.17
C GLY A 46 2.73 21.25 -1.46
N ILE A 47 2.90 19.96 -1.14
CA ILE A 47 1.90 19.14 -0.45
C ILE A 47 2.15 19.18 1.05
N GLU A 48 1.09 19.30 1.83
CA GLU A 48 1.17 19.24 3.29
C GLU A 48 1.74 17.90 3.76
N VAL A 49 2.73 17.96 4.66
CA VAL A 49 3.34 16.78 5.27
C VAL A 49 3.03 16.74 6.76
N VAL A 50 2.52 15.62 7.23
CA VAL A 50 2.27 15.33 8.64
C VAL A 50 3.15 14.17 9.07
N VAL A 51 3.86 14.33 10.17
CA VAL A 51 4.62 13.27 10.82
C VAL A 51 3.71 12.55 11.82
N GLN A 52 3.65 11.23 11.74
CA GLN A 52 2.85 10.40 12.65
C GLN A 52 3.29 10.61 14.12
N ALA A 53 2.31 10.77 15.00
CA ALA A 53 2.58 10.83 16.44
C ALA A 53 3.03 9.46 17.00
N ASP A 54 2.59 8.37 16.34
CA ASP A 54 3.01 7.00 16.63
C ASP A 54 3.39 6.32 15.32
N PRO A 55 4.66 5.90 15.12
CA PRO A 55 5.10 5.28 13.86
C PRO A 55 4.41 3.96 13.52
N LYS A 56 3.66 3.37 14.48
CA LYS A 56 2.91 2.13 14.29
C LYS A 56 1.41 2.34 14.03
N LEU A 57 0.92 3.59 14.15
CA LEU A 57 -0.51 3.88 14.08
C LEU A 57 -0.78 5.20 13.38
N VAL A 58 -1.57 5.17 12.33
CA VAL A 58 -2.16 6.37 11.70
C VAL A 58 -3.50 6.66 12.34
N ARG A 59 -3.67 7.88 12.85
CA ARG A 59 -4.88 8.36 13.55
C ARG A 59 -5.75 9.23 12.66
N ALA A 60 -7.00 9.40 13.03
CA ALA A 60 -7.94 10.26 12.31
C ALA A 60 -7.46 11.72 12.20
N SER A 61 -6.77 12.25 13.22
CA SER A 61 -6.21 13.60 13.20
C SER A 61 -5.12 13.83 12.15
N GLU A 62 -4.51 12.74 11.67
CA GLU A 62 -3.46 12.76 10.65
C GLU A 62 -4.04 12.70 9.23
N ILE A 63 -5.33 12.38 9.09
CA ILE A 63 -6.03 12.37 7.79
C ILE A 63 -6.57 13.77 7.50
N ALA A 64 -6.34 14.25 6.28
CA ALA A 64 -6.84 15.55 5.87
C ALA A 64 -8.38 15.57 5.77
N GLY A 65 -8.98 16.65 6.20
CA GLY A 65 -10.42 16.86 6.05
C GLY A 65 -10.85 16.81 4.56
N GLY A 66 -11.94 16.10 4.29
CA GLY A 66 -12.46 15.92 2.93
C GLY A 66 -11.67 14.94 2.08
N THR A 67 -10.86 14.05 2.69
CA THR A 67 -10.23 12.92 2.00
C THR A 67 -11.30 11.97 1.44
N ASP A 68 -11.19 11.63 0.16
CA ASP A 68 -12.04 10.62 -0.46
C ASP A 68 -11.49 9.22 -0.21
N LEU A 69 -10.17 9.05 -0.29
CA LEU A 69 -9.50 7.76 -0.17
C LEU A 69 -8.14 7.90 0.52
N ILE A 70 -7.83 6.99 1.45
CA ILE A 70 -6.49 6.81 1.99
C ILE A 70 -5.75 5.78 1.14
N VAL A 71 -4.54 6.10 0.71
CA VAL A 71 -3.65 5.16 0.01
C VAL A 71 -2.41 4.93 0.86
N THR A 72 -2.06 3.66 1.12
CA THR A 72 -0.80 3.33 1.79
C THR A 72 0.20 2.74 0.81
N ALA A 73 1.44 3.24 0.86
CA ALA A 73 2.55 2.82 0.00
C ALA A 73 3.83 2.65 0.83
N HIS A 74 4.23 1.41 1.08
CA HIS A 74 5.34 1.06 1.97
C HIS A 74 5.16 1.67 3.37
N SER A 75 4.04 1.37 4.00
CA SER A 75 3.75 1.73 5.39
C SER A 75 3.56 0.49 6.23
N HIS A 76 4.23 0.43 7.37
CA HIS A 76 4.05 -0.63 8.37
C HIS A 76 3.09 -0.22 9.49
N ALA A 77 2.60 1.01 9.45
CA ALA A 77 1.64 1.52 10.40
C ALA A 77 0.24 0.96 10.10
N ARG A 78 -0.46 0.55 11.15
CA ARG A 78 -1.89 0.27 11.05
C ARG A 78 -2.65 1.59 10.93
N VAL A 79 -3.61 1.66 10.04
CA VAL A 79 -4.53 2.79 9.96
C VAL A 79 -5.72 2.51 10.89
N SER A 80 -5.98 3.41 11.84
CA SER A 80 -7.06 3.20 12.82
C SER A 80 -8.44 3.18 12.15
N ARG A 81 -9.41 2.55 12.81
CA ARG A 81 -10.78 2.51 12.31
C ARG A 81 -11.37 3.92 12.11
N ASP A 82 -11.08 4.83 13.04
CA ASP A 82 -11.55 6.21 12.96
C ASP A 82 -10.88 6.98 11.81
N ALA A 83 -9.61 6.68 11.53
CA ALA A 83 -8.91 7.23 10.38
C ALA A 83 -9.53 6.73 9.06
N LEU A 84 -9.84 5.44 8.96
CA LEU A 84 -10.53 4.88 7.79
C LEU A 84 -11.92 5.50 7.60
N ALA A 85 -12.66 5.72 8.69
CA ALA A 85 -13.97 6.35 8.67
C ALA A 85 -13.93 7.84 8.30
N ALA A 86 -12.78 8.51 8.43
CA ALA A 86 -12.58 9.89 8.00
C ALA A 86 -12.49 10.06 6.48
N ALA A 87 -12.30 8.99 5.72
CA ALA A 87 -12.28 8.99 4.26
C ALA A 87 -13.55 8.34 3.70
N LYS A 88 -14.13 8.94 2.65
CA LYS A 88 -15.40 8.46 2.07
C LYS A 88 -15.37 7.02 1.59
N LEU A 89 -14.24 6.57 1.04
CA LEU A 89 -14.02 5.23 0.51
C LEU A 89 -13.10 4.38 1.40
N GLY A 90 -12.81 4.85 2.63
CA GLY A 90 -11.87 4.19 3.51
C GLY A 90 -10.45 4.26 2.98
N GLY A 91 -9.74 3.14 2.99
CA GLY A 91 -8.35 3.09 2.56
C GLY A 91 -7.97 1.80 1.84
N ILE A 92 -6.97 1.91 0.99
CA ILE A 92 -6.33 0.80 0.29
C ILE A 92 -4.82 0.80 0.52
N GLY A 93 -4.23 -0.37 0.43
CA GLY A 93 -2.79 -0.56 0.47
C GLY A 93 -2.32 -1.55 -0.59
N TYR A 94 -1.03 -1.54 -0.88
CA TYR A 94 -0.39 -2.54 -1.73
C TYR A 94 0.41 -3.52 -0.87
N HIS A 95 0.17 -4.80 -1.05
CA HIS A 95 0.92 -5.89 -0.43
C HIS A 95 1.60 -6.76 -1.50
N PRO A 96 2.92 -6.99 -1.41
CA PRO A 96 3.66 -7.71 -2.45
C PRO A 96 3.56 -9.23 -2.32
N SER A 97 2.32 -9.73 -2.28
CA SER A 97 2.01 -11.16 -2.35
C SER A 97 0.64 -11.38 -2.99
N LEU A 98 0.35 -12.63 -3.33
CA LEU A 98 -0.99 -13.09 -3.69
C LEU A 98 -1.79 -13.36 -2.42
N LEU A 99 -2.38 -12.31 -1.82
CA LEU A 99 -3.22 -12.48 -0.63
C LEU A 99 -4.33 -13.51 -0.87
N PRO A 100 -4.58 -14.39 0.10
CA PRO A 100 -4.18 -14.37 1.51
C PRO A 100 -2.82 -15.01 1.84
N ARG A 101 -2.04 -15.41 0.85
CA ARG A 101 -0.68 -15.92 1.13
C ARG A 101 0.26 -14.79 1.58
N HIS A 102 1.17 -15.14 2.49
CA HIS A 102 2.25 -14.27 2.97
C HIS A 102 1.78 -12.93 3.54
N ARG A 103 0.73 -12.94 4.37
CA ARG A 103 0.37 -11.76 5.18
C ARG A 103 1.49 -11.40 6.15
N GLY A 104 1.92 -10.16 6.18
CA GLY A 104 2.94 -9.67 7.12
C GLY A 104 4.12 -8.96 6.47
N MET A 105 5.14 -8.72 7.27
CA MET A 105 6.21 -7.77 6.99
C MET A 105 7.21 -8.20 5.91
N ALA A 106 7.44 -9.50 5.73
CA ALA A 106 8.50 -10.05 4.89
C ALA A 106 7.95 -10.93 3.74
N ALA A 107 6.87 -10.49 3.10
CA ALA A 107 6.17 -11.30 2.09
C ALA A 107 7.06 -11.74 0.93
N VAL A 108 7.90 -10.85 0.41
CA VAL A 108 8.79 -11.14 -0.73
C VAL A 108 9.87 -12.13 -0.34
N GLU A 109 10.46 -11.94 0.84
CA GLU A 109 11.48 -12.84 1.39
C GLU A 109 10.91 -14.24 1.64
N TRP A 110 9.69 -14.34 2.14
CA TRP A 110 9.03 -15.63 2.35
C TRP A 110 8.66 -16.31 1.04
N THR A 111 8.24 -15.58 0.02
CA THR A 111 8.05 -16.11 -1.34
C THR A 111 9.31 -16.80 -1.86
N ILE A 112 10.48 -16.17 -1.70
CA ILE A 112 11.77 -16.76 -2.11
C ILE A 112 12.16 -17.93 -1.19
N LYS A 113 12.01 -17.77 0.12
CA LYS A 113 12.39 -18.79 1.12
C LYS A 113 11.60 -20.09 0.96
N GLU A 114 10.32 -20.00 0.65
CA GLU A 114 9.47 -21.16 0.40
C GLU A 114 9.65 -21.74 -1.01
N GLY A 115 10.38 -21.05 -1.88
CA GLY A 115 10.61 -21.50 -3.26
C GLY A 115 9.35 -21.44 -4.12
N ASP A 116 8.46 -20.49 -3.84
CA ASP A 116 7.23 -20.32 -4.62
C ASP A 116 7.59 -20.01 -6.09
N PRO A 117 7.07 -20.75 -7.06
CA PRO A 117 7.34 -20.49 -8.47
C PRO A 117 6.58 -19.28 -9.01
N ILE A 118 5.58 -18.82 -8.28
CA ILE A 118 4.69 -17.70 -8.61
C ILE A 118 4.66 -16.74 -7.44
N ALA A 119 4.84 -15.47 -7.74
CA ALA A 119 4.65 -14.34 -6.84
C ALA A 119 3.54 -13.44 -7.38
N GLY A 120 3.23 -12.39 -6.67
CA GLY A 120 2.31 -11.38 -7.16
C GLY A 120 2.14 -10.21 -6.22
N GLY A 121 1.18 -9.38 -6.54
CA GLY A 121 0.85 -8.21 -5.74
C GLY A 121 -0.65 -8.05 -5.62
N THR A 122 -1.06 -7.51 -4.51
CA THR A 122 -2.47 -7.29 -4.17
C THR A 122 -2.69 -5.86 -3.68
N VAL A 123 -3.62 -5.14 -4.29
CA VAL A 123 -4.23 -3.97 -3.69
C VAL A 123 -5.44 -4.45 -2.89
N TYR A 124 -5.48 -4.08 -1.62
CA TYR A 124 -6.49 -4.56 -0.69
C TYR A 124 -7.04 -3.43 0.17
N HIS A 125 -8.24 -3.61 0.68
CA HIS A 125 -8.86 -2.69 1.63
C HIS A 125 -8.14 -2.75 2.97
N LEU A 126 -7.78 -1.60 3.51
CA LEU A 126 -7.25 -1.52 4.87
C LEU A 126 -8.33 -1.91 5.88
N ALA A 127 -7.97 -2.69 6.87
CA ALA A 127 -8.87 -3.23 7.89
C ALA A 127 -8.15 -3.36 9.24
N ASP A 128 -8.88 -3.73 10.28
CA ASP A 128 -8.32 -3.91 11.62
C ASP A 128 -7.24 -5.00 11.69
N ARG A 129 -7.43 -6.08 10.92
CA ARG A 129 -6.44 -7.17 10.81
C ARG A 129 -5.47 -6.87 9.66
N MET A 130 -4.18 -6.96 9.94
CA MET A 130 -3.11 -6.76 8.95
C MET A 130 -3.33 -7.65 7.72
N ASP A 131 -3.28 -7.04 6.54
CA ASP A 131 -3.36 -7.67 5.22
C ASP A 131 -4.56 -8.59 5.00
N ALA A 132 -5.63 -8.45 5.79
CA ALA A 132 -6.80 -9.32 5.75
C ALA A 132 -8.06 -8.70 5.12
N GLY A 133 -7.98 -7.45 4.68
CA GLY A 133 -9.11 -6.78 4.01
C GLY A 133 -9.40 -7.35 2.63
N ALA A 134 -10.56 -7.00 2.07
CA ALA A 134 -10.97 -7.47 0.76
C ALA A 134 -9.98 -7.07 -0.34
N ILE A 135 -9.82 -7.93 -1.34
CA ILE A 135 -8.98 -7.70 -2.51
C ILE A 135 -9.68 -6.72 -3.44
N ALA A 136 -9.01 -5.62 -3.80
CA ALA A 136 -9.47 -4.66 -4.79
C ALA A 136 -8.90 -4.98 -6.19
N ALA A 137 -7.63 -5.38 -6.27
CA ALA A 137 -6.98 -5.85 -7.49
C ALA A 137 -5.83 -6.79 -7.14
N GLN A 138 -5.56 -7.74 -8.00
CA GLN A 138 -4.49 -8.72 -7.79
C GLN A 138 -3.94 -9.20 -9.13
N GLU A 139 -2.62 -9.35 -9.21
CA GLU A 139 -1.95 -9.88 -10.39
C GLU A 139 -0.72 -10.69 -9.97
N TRP A 140 -0.36 -11.68 -10.76
CA TRP A 140 0.75 -12.59 -10.50
C TRP A 140 1.91 -12.42 -11.49
N CYS A 141 3.06 -12.95 -11.13
CA CYS A 141 4.24 -13.08 -12.00
C CYS A 141 5.00 -14.36 -11.68
N PHE A 142 5.81 -14.84 -12.63
CA PHE A 142 6.74 -15.92 -12.35
C PHE A 142 7.95 -15.42 -11.55
N VAL A 143 8.41 -16.25 -10.61
CA VAL A 143 9.71 -16.10 -9.94
C VAL A 143 10.79 -16.74 -10.81
N LYS A 144 11.88 -16.02 -11.10
CA LYS A 144 12.99 -16.57 -11.87
C LYS A 144 13.83 -17.51 -11.00
N LYS A 145 14.39 -18.53 -11.62
CA LYS A 145 15.31 -19.46 -10.93
C LYS A 145 16.51 -18.69 -10.36
N GLY A 146 16.73 -18.82 -9.05
CA GLY A 146 17.84 -18.17 -8.36
C GLY A 146 17.64 -16.67 -8.07
N GLU A 147 16.44 -16.13 -8.34
CA GLU A 147 16.11 -14.72 -8.07
C GLU A 147 16.07 -14.45 -6.56
N THR A 148 16.67 -13.35 -6.15
CA THR A 148 16.60 -12.86 -4.77
C THR A 148 15.30 -12.06 -4.53
N ALA A 149 14.94 -11.88 -3.26
CA ALA A 149 13.77 -11.05 -2.90
C ALA A 149 13.89 -9.62 -3.44
N ARG A 150 15.09 -9.04 -3.38
CA ARG A 150 15.36 -7.70 -3.92
C ARG A 150 15.15 -7.64 -5.44
N GLU A 151 15.70 -8.59 -6.18
CA GLU A 151 15.55 -8.67 -7.63
C GLU A 151 14.08 -8.86 -8.04
N LEU A 152 13.35 -9.74 -7.35
CA LEU A 152 11.91 -9.95 -7.58
C LEU A 152 11.11 -8.66 -7.32
N TRP A 153 11.41 -7.95 -6.23
CA TRP A 153 10.79 -6.67 -5.92
C TRP A 153 11.06 -5.63 -7.03
N GLU A 154 12.32 -5.42 -7.37
CA GLU A 154 12.72 -4.39 -8.34
C GLU A 154 12.20 -4.70 -9.75
N ARG A 155 12.26 -5.97 -10.17
CA ARG A 155 11.85 -6.39 -11.51
C ARG A 155 10.34 -6.42 -11.72
N ALA A 156 9.62 -6.91 -10.74
CA ALA A 156 8.21 -7.27 -10.92
C ALA A 156 7.26 -6.64 -9.90
N LEU A 157 7.51 -6.78 -8.60
CA LEU A 157 6.49 -6.48 -7.61
C LEU A 157 6.30 -4.97 -7.38
N ALA A 158 7.36 -4.16 -7.44
CA ALA A 158 7.23 -2.71 -7.35
C ALA A 158 6.52 -2.12 -8.59
N PRO A 159 6.90 -2.47 -9.84
CA PRO A 159 6.12 -2.08 -11.02
C PRO A 159 4.66 -2.53 -10.98
N LEU A 160 4.41 -3.73 -10.47
CA LEU A 160 3.06 -4.27 -10.34
C LEU A 160 2.23 -3.44 -9.35
N GLY A 161 2.82 -3.05 -8.22
CA GLY A 161 2.16 -2.20 -7.22
C GLY A 161 1.77 -0.83 -7.80
N GLN A 162 2.65 -0.22 -8.59
CA GLN A 162 2.36 1.02 -9.30
C GLN A 162 1.16 0.88 -10.24
N LYS A 163 1.18 -0.17 -11.05
CA LYS A 163 0.09 -0.49 -11.99
C LYS A 163 -1.24 -0.70 -11.27
N LEU A 164 -1.26 -1.59 -10.28
CA LEU A 164 -2.48 -1.98 -9.59
C LEU A 164 -3.09 -0.85 -8.75
N LEU A 165 -2.27 -0.11 -8.00
CA LEU A 165 -2.75 1.07 -7.25
C LEU A 165 -3.35 2.11 -8.20
N GLY A 166 -2.67 2.37 -9.33
CA GLY A 166 -3.18 3.27 -10.35
C GLY A 166 -4.54 2.83 -10.91
N GLN A 167 -4.68 1.55 -11.26
CA GLN A 167 -5.93 0.99 -11.78
C GLN A 167 -7.08 1.09 -10.77
N VAL A 168 -6.84 0.78 -9.50
CA VAL A 168 -7.87 0.89 -8.45
C VAL A 168 -8.28 2.34 -8.22
N VAL A 169 -7.35 3.27 -8.26
CA VAL A 169 -7.65 4.71 -8.14
C VAL A 169 -8.44 5.20 -9.35
N ASP A 170 -8.10 4.79 -10.56
CA ASP A 170 -8.88 5.12 -11.76
C ASP A 170 -10.31 4.57 -11.68
N TYR A 171 -10.47 3.33 -11.21
CA TYR A 171 -11.78 2.74 -10.96
C TYR A 171 -12.58 3.56 -9.92
N ALA A 172 -11.96 3.91 -8.81
CA ALA A 172 -12.60 4.71 -7.75
C ALA A 172 -13.03 6.09 -8.24
N LYS A 173 -12.25 6.74 -9.10
CA LYS A 173 -12.62 8.01 -9.74
C LYS A 173 -13.87 7.87 -10.59
N ALA A 174 -13.94 6.81 -11.39
CA ALA A 174 -15.05 6.59 -12.32
C ALA A 174 -16.34 6.14 -11.61
N HIS A 175 -16.24 5.26 -10.60
CA HIS A 175 -17.39 4.57 -10.01
C HIS A 175 -17.78 5.06 -8.62
N LYS A 176 -16.96 5.91 -7.96
CA LYS A 176 -17.15 6.35 -6.57
C LYS A 176 -17.28 5.19 -5.56
N SER A 177 -16.67 4.07 -5.88
CA SER A 177 -16.62 2.83 -5.11
C SER A 177 -15.32 2.10 -5.38
N LEU A 178 -15.02 1.07 -4.60
CA LEU A 178 -13.85 0.22 -4.77
C LEU A 178 -14.28 -1.22 -5.06
N PRO A 179 -13.58 -1.94 -5.96
CA PRO A 179 -13.76 -3.38 -6.07
C PRO A 179 -13.46 -4.06 -4.74
N ALA A 180 -14.20 -5.11 -4.39
CA ALA A 180 -14.01 -5.82 -3.13
C ALA A 180 -14.34 -7.31 -3.30
N LYS A 181 -13.32 -8.17 -3.19
CA LYS A 181 -13.47 -9.63 -3.15
C LYS A 181 -12.91 -10.13 -1.81
N PRO A 182 -13.70 -10.82 -0.98
CA PRO A 182 -13.20 -11.40 0.26
C PRO A 182 -12.01 -12.33 0.00
N GLN A 183 -11.06 -12.35 0.94
CA GLN A 183 -9.97 -13.31 0.92
C GLN A 183 -10.48 -14.68 1.40
N ASP A 184 -9.97 -15.77 0.80
CA ASP A 184 -10.27 -17.12 1.24
C ASP A 184 -9.28 -17.51 2.37
N GLU A 185 -9.77 -17.55 3.60
CA GLU A 185 -8.95 -17.82 4.78
C GLU A 185 -8.30 -19.23 4.78
N GLN A 186 -8.80 -20.17 3.98
CA GLN A 186 -8.21 -21.50 3.86
C GLN A 186 -6.80 -21.47 3.27
N PHE A 187 -6.47 -20.45 2.48
CA PHE A 187 -5.17 -20.28 1.85
C PHE A 187 -4.26 -19.25 2.56
N ALA A 188 -4.70 -18.74 3.71
CA ALA A 188 -3.94 -17.73 4.43
C ALA A 188 -2.65 -18.29 5.03
N THR A 189 -1.53 -17.65 4.74
CA THR A 189 -0.23 -17.90 5.36
C THR A 189 0.36 -16.61 5.92
N LYS A 190 1.32 -16.73 6.84
CA LYS A 190 1.98 -15.60 7.49
C LYS A 190 3.40 -15.44 6.99
N ALA A 191 3.83 -14.19 6.87
CA ALA A 191 5.19 -13.80 6.52
C ALA A 191 5.75 -12.84 7.60
N PRO A 192 6.07 -13.34 8.80
CA PRO A 192 6.65 -12.51 9.85
C PRO A 192 8.02 -11.99 9.42
N SER A 193 8.49 -10.94 10.09
CA SER A 193 9.86 -10.45 9.88
C SER A 193 10.85 -11.60 10.05
N LEU A 194 11.77 -11.71 9.12
CA LEU A 194 12.90 -12.62 9.27
C LEU A 194 13.83 -12.00 10.31
N SER A 195 14.07 -12.70 11.40
CA SER A 195 15.06 -12.29 12.39
C SER A 195 16.41 -12.13 11.69
N ALA A 196 17.05 -11.00 11.92
CA ALA A 196 18.42 -10.78 11.48
C ALA A 196 19.39 -11.74 12.18
#